data_70dadf7b8ec98265104e05b1c13b30e7
#
_entry.id   70dadf7b8ec98265104e05b1c13b30e7
#
_cell.length_a   1.000
_cell.length_b   1.000
_cell.length_c   1.000
_cell.angle_alpha   90.00
_cell.angle_beta   90.00
_cell.angle_gamma   90.00
#
_symmetry.space_group_name_H-M   'P 1'
#
loop_
_entity.id
_entity.type
_entity.pdbx_description
1 polymer ?
#
loop_
_entity_poly.entity_id
_entity_poly.type
_entity_poly.pdbx_seq_one_letter_code
_entity_poly.pdbx_strand_id
1 'polypeptide(L)'
;LDPLNADIIKNEIYDLAEKGATVIFSTHRMEQVEEICEQIVLMNKGKIILNDTVVNAKKQFQKGAYILRGERLEHLTPENELYSGERLTDKEFKFCLKEGKKTNELLAYLSNQDIELSSLAIDTPTLNEIFIELVKGDNS
;
A
#
# COMPACT_ATOMS: atom_id res chain seq x y z
N LEU A 1 -16.01 -7.88 -14.99
CA LEU A 1 -15.49 -7.33 -16.26
C LEU A 1 -14.18 -8.01 -16.60
N ASP A 2 -14.01 -8.39 -17.85
CA ASP A 2 -12.71 -8.87 -18.28
C ASP A 2 -11.72 -7.69 -18.40
N PRO A 3 -10.41 -7.95 -18.39
CA PRO A 3 -9.42 -6.88 -18.40
C PRO A 3 -9.51 -5.92 -19.58
N LEU A 4 -9.90 -6.43 -20.75
CA LEU A 4 -10.02 -5.61 -21.95
C LEU A 4 -11.15 -4.60 -21.83
N ASN A 5 -12.32 -5.03 -21.34
CA ASN A 5 -13.47 -4.15 -21.13
C ASN A 5 -13.19 -3.13 -20.02
N ALA A 6 -12.48 -3.53 -18.98
CA ALA A 6 -12.08 -2.62 -17.92
C ALA A 6 -11.19 -1.49 -18.44
N ASP A 7 -10.25 -1.79 -19.33
CA ASP A 7 -9.38 -0.79 -19.95
C ASP A 7 -10.15 0.19 -20.84
N ILE A 8 -11.14 -0.29 -21.57
CA ILE A 8 -11.98 0.57 -22.42
C ILE A 8 -12.75 1.56 -21.55
N ILE A 9 -13.36 1.10 -20.47
CA ILE A 9 -14.12 1.94 -19.55
C ILE A 9 -13.19 2.97 -18.89
N LYS A 10 -12.03 2.56 -18.46
CA LYS A 10 -11.02 3.43 -17.85
C LYS A 10 -10.61 4.57 -18.79
N ASN A 11 -10.34 4.24 -20.06
CA ASN A 11 -9.95 5.23 -21.06
C ASN A 11 -11.08 6.23 -21.34
N GLU A 12 -12.32 5.77 -21.38
CA GLU A 12 -13.48 6.65 -21.55
C GLU A 12 -13.63 7.63 -20.38
N ILE A 13 -13.42 7.15 -19.16
CA ILE A 13 -13.47 7.99 -17.95
C ILE A 13 -12.39 9.07 -18.01
N TYR A 14 -11.17 8.70 -18.37
CA TYR A 14 -10.06 9.65 -18.49
C TYR A 14 -10.32 10.70 -19.56
N ASP A 15 -10.88 10.30 -20.70
CA ASP A 15 -11.24 11.24 -21.77
C ASP A 15 -12.27 12.26 -21.31
N LEU A 16 -13.30 11.81 -20.60
CA LEU A 16 -14.31 12.70 -20.04
C LEU A 16 -13.70 13.67 -19.03
N ALA A 17 -12.84 13.20 -18.18
CA ALA A 17 -12.20 14.04 -17.16
C ALA A 17 -11.27 15.08 -17.80
N GLU A 18 -10.53 14.73 -18.84
CA GLU A 18 -9.67 15.66 -19.58
C GLU A 18 -10.48 16.77 -20.26
N LYS A 19 -11.71 16.48 -20.64
CA LYS A 19 -12.64 17.46 -21.24
C LYS A 19 -13.32 18.35 -20.20
N GLY A 20 -12.94 18.23 -18.94
CA GLY A 20 -13.47 19.07 -17.86
C GLY A 20 -14.68 18.50 -17.12
N ALA A 21 -15.09 17.27 -17.43
CA ALA A 21 -16.20 16.64 -16.74
C ALA A 21 -15.80 16.15 -15.35
N THR A 22 -16.72 16.26 -14.39
CA THR A 22 -16.58 15.59 -13.10
C THR A 22 -17.23 14.22 -13.23
N VAL A 23 -16.46 13.17 -12.99
CA VAL A 23 -16.92 11.80 -13.11
C VAL A 23 -17.04 11.17 -11.73
N ILE A 24 -18.23 10.67 -11.42
CA ILE A 24 -18.48 9.93 -10.18
C ILE A 24 -18.61 8.46 -10.54
N PHE A 25 -17.78 7.62 -9.92
CA PHE A 25 -17.73 6.20 -10.20
C PHE A 25 -17.99 5.43 -8.90
N SER A 26 -18.99 4.57 -8.92
CA SER A 26 -19.36 3.76 -7.75
C SER A 26 -19.07 2.29 -8.00
N THR A 27 -18.34 1.68 -7.10
CA THR A 27 -17.95 0.28 -7.20
C THR A 27 -17.65 -0.29 -5.82
N HIS A 28 -17.72 -1.61 -5.70
CA HIS A 28 -17.23 -2.34 -4.52
C HIS A 28 -15.86 -2.97 -4.78
N ARG A 29 -15.29 -2.76 -5.96
CA ARG A 29 -13.97 -3.28 -6.33
C ARG A 29 -12.90 -2.24 -6.03
N MET A 30 -12.17 -2.43 -4.93
CA MET A 30 -11.18 -1.46 -4.46
C MET A 30 -10.01 -1.29 -5.42
N GLU A 31 -9.61 -2.34 -6.14
CA GLU A 31 -8.54 -2.26 -7.12
C GLU A 31 -8.87 -1.33 -8.29
N GLN A 32 -10.14 -1.24 -8.68
CA GLN A 32 -10.57 -0.29 -9.70
C GLN A 32 -10.51 1.14 -9.20
N VAL A 33 -10.90 1.34 -7.94
CA VAL A 33 -10.85 2.66 -7.31
C VAL A 33 -9.41 3.16 -7.26
N GLU A 34 -8.47 2.33 -6.85
CA GLU A 34 -7.04 2.70 -6.79
C GLU A 34 -6.50 3.11 -8.16
N GLU A 35 -6.96 2.42 -9.20
CA GLU A 35 -6.47 2.65 -10.55
C GLU A 35 -7.04 3.91 -11.20
N ILE A 36 -8.32 4.22 -10.94
CA ILE A 36 -9.07 5.23 -11.69
C ILE A 36 -9.28 6.52 -10.91
N CYS A 37 -9.53 6.43 -9.61
CA CYS A 37 -10.01 7.55 -8.82
C CYS A 37 -8.88 8.35 -8.15
N GLU A 38 -9.03 9.67 -8.10
CA GLU A 38 -8.17 10.55 -7.30
C GLU A 38 -8.75 10.74 -5.90
N GLN A 39 -10.06 10.97 -5.83
CA GLN A 39 -10.80 11.23 -4.59
C GLN A 39 -11.69 10.04 -4.30
N ILE A 40 -11.77 9.64 -3.03
CA ILE A 40 -12.62 8.54 -2.62
C ILE A 40 -13.51 8.92 -1.44
N VAL A 41 -14.66 8.28 -1.41
CA VAL A 41 -15.55 8.28 -0.25
C VAL A 41 -15.87 6.82 0.03
N LEU A 42 -15.44 6.32 1.19
CA LEU A 42 -15.75 4.95 1.62
C LEU A 42 -16.95 5.01 2.57
N MET A 43 -17.91 4.14 2.31
CA MET A 43 -19.14 4.08 3.10
C MET A 43 -19.33 2.69 3.70
N ASN A 44 -19.86 2.66 4.92
CA ASN A 44 -20.22 1.43 5.60
C ASN A 44 -21.47 1.69 6.45
N LYS A 45 -22.49 0.86 6.28
CA LYS A 45 -23.74 0.96 7.04
C LYS A 45 -24.36 2.34 6.98
N GLY A 46 -24.34 2.97 5.81
CA GLY A 46 -24.90 4.29 5.58
C GLY A 46 -24.08 5.44 6.12
N LYS A 47 -22.87 5.18 6.62
CA LYS A 47 -21.98 6.21 7.14
C LYS A 47 -20.75 6.37 6.26
N ILE A 48 -20.27 7.60 6.15
CA ILE A 48 -18.97 7.86 5.53
C ILE A 48 -17.88 7.56 6.55
N ILE A 49 -17.00 6.61 6.24
CA ILE A 49 -15.91 6.22 7.12
C ILE A 49 -14.56 6.77 6.64
N LEU A 50 -14.48 7.21 5.39
CA LEU A 50 -13.30 7.89 4.87
C LEU A 50 -13.72 8.78 3.71
N ASN A 51 -13.20 10.01 3.68
CA ASN A 51 -13.38 10.96 2.59
C ASN A 51 -12.06 11.68 2.39
N ASP A 52 -11.29 11.26 1.39
CA ASP A 52 -9.95 11.80 1.16
C ASP A 52 -9.48 11.43 -0.24
N THR A 53 -8.31 11.93 -0.62
CA THR A 53 -7.65 11.45 -1.83
C THR A 53 -7.07 10.05 -1.59
N VAL A 54 -6.93 9.28 -2.65
CA VAL A 54 -6.31 7.96 -2.58
C VAL A 54 -4.89 8.06 -2.01
N VAL A 55 -4.12 9.04 -2.48
CA VAL A 55 -2.74 9.27 -2.03
C VAL A 55 -2.68 9.54 -0.54
N ASN A 56 -3.51 10.44 -0.03
CA ASN A 56 -3.54 10.78 1.39
C ASN A 56 -4.01 9.62 2.25
N ALA A 57 -5.03 8.89 1.79
CA ALA A 57 -5.53 7.73 2.51
C ALA A 57 -4.42 6.69 2.70
N LYS A 58 -3.68 6.39 1.64
CA LYS A 58 -2.58 5.43 1.71
C LYS A 58 -1.46 5.90 2.64
N LYS A 59 -1.12 7.18 2.59
CA LYS A 59 -0.12 7.75 3.51
C LYS A 59 -0.55 7.67 4.96
N GLN A 60 -1.80 7.98 5.23
CA GLN A 60 -2.37 7.96 6.59
C GLN A 60 -2.30 6.58 7.22
N PHE A 61 -2.49 5.53 6.42
CA PHE A 61 -2.53 4.15 6.91
C PHE A 61 -1.22 3.40 6.72
N GLN A 62 -0.14 4.06 6.30
CA GLN A 62 1.21 3.46 6.29
C GLN A 62 1.67 3.19 7.71
N LYS A 63 2.25 2.01 7.93
CA LYS A 63 2.69 1.57 9.27
C LYS A 63 4.21 1.61 9.44
N GLY A 64 4.92 2.28 8.53
CA GLY A 64 6.37 2.37 8.60
C GLY A 64 7.08 1.06 8.30
N ALA A 65 6.44 0.19 7.55
CA ALA A 65 7.01 -1.09 7.16
C ALA A 65 7.66 -1.01 5.78
N TYR A 66 8.65 -1.86 5.56
CA TYR A 66 9.37 -1.98 4.29
C TYR A 66 9.40 -3.44 3.87
N ILE A 67 9.28 -3.68 2.57
CA ILE A 67 9.45 -5.01 1.98
C ILE A 67 10.75 -5.03 1.20
N LEU A 68 11.63 -5.93 1.58
CA LEU A 68 12.87 -6.23 0.86
C LEU A 68 12.65 -7.46 0.00
N ARG A 69 13.05 -7.39 -1.25
CA ARG A 69 13.14 -8.55 -2.14
C ARG A 69 14.59 -8.80 -2.49
N GLY A 70 14.99 -10.06 -2.40
CA GLY A 70 16.37 -10.42 -2.68
C GLY A 70 16.64 -11.89 -2.40
N GLU A 71 17.91 -12.23 -2.22
CA GLU A 71 18.34 -13.60 -1.96
C GLU A 71 19.25 -13.67 -0.74
N ARG A 72 19.39 -14.86 -0.17
CA ARG A 72 20.16 -15.15 1.04
C ARG A 72 19.62 -14.40 2.26
N LEU A 73 18.28 -14.26 2.35
CA LEU A 73 17.63 -13.52 3.41
C LEU A 73 17.62 -14.25 4.76
N GLU A 74 17.99 -15.53 4.78
CA GLU A 74 18.09 -16.33 5.99
C GLU A 74 19.16 -15.80 6.97
N HIS A 75 20.08 -14.98 6.48
CA HIS A 75 21.11 -14.36 7.31
C HIS A 75 20.61 -13.13 8.09
N LEU A 76 19.44 -12.63 7.75
CA LEU A 76 18.88 -11.47 8.44
C LEU A 76 18.29 -11.86 9.79
N THR A 77 18.65 -11.11 10.83
CA THR A 77 18.07 -11.34 12.15
C THR A 77 16.63 -10.87 12.20
N PRO A 78 15.73 -11.56 12.93
CA PRO A 78 14.34 -11.12 13.02
C PRO A 78 14.16 -9.88 13.89
N GLU A 79 15.12 -9.53 14.73
CA GLU A 79 15.03 -8.35 15.58
C GLU A 79 16.40 -7.85 15.98
N ASN A 80 16.56 -6.53 16.03
CA ASN A 80 17.74 -5.85 16.55
C ASN A 80 17.35 -4.45 17.03
N GLU A 81 18.33 -3.57 17.28
CA GLU A 81 18.07 -2.19 17.73
C GLU A 81 17.41 -1.33 16.66
N LEU A 82 17.53 -1.69 15.38
CA LEU A 82 17.07 -0.93 14.23
C LEU A 82 15.64 -1.30 13.82
N TYR A 83 15.31 -2.58 13.86
CA TYR A 83 14.02 -3.05 13.34
C TYR A 83 13.52 -4.29 14.05
N SER A 84 12.20 -4.53 13.88
CA SER A 84 11.58 -5.84 14.06
C SER A 84 11.22 -6.35 12.67
N GLY A 85 11.52 -7.59 12.38
CA GLY A 85 11.35 -8.11 11.03
C GLY A 85 10.84 -9.53 10.98
N GLU A 86 10.41 -9.92 9.78
CA GLU A 86 9.81 -11.21 9.51
C GLU A 86 10.13 -11.64 8.10
N ARG A 87 10.65 -12.86 7.94
CA ARG A 87 10.85 -13.43 6.61
C ARG A 87 9.50 -13.94 6.09
N LEU A 88 9.01 -13.35 5.00
CA LEU A 88 7.72 -13.69 4.41
C LEU A 88 7.84 -14.92 3.50
N THR A 89 8.87 -14.93 2.67
CA THR A 89 9.21 -16.03 1.76
C THR A 89 10.73 -16.16 1.70
N ASP A 90 11.22 -17.10 0.92
CA ASP A 90 12.68 -17.23 0.70
C ASP A 90 13.30 -15.98 0.08
N LYS A 91 12.49 -15.17 -0.60
CA LYS A 91 12.93 -13.98 -1.34
C LYS A 91 12.35 -12.67 -0.84
N GLU A 92 11.59 -12.70 0.24
CA GLU A 92 10.95 -11.49 0.79
C GLU A 92 11.10 -11.41 2.30
N PHE A 93 11.46 -10.23 2.77
CA PHE A 93 11.59 -9.93 4.19
C PHE A 93 10.89 -8.60 4.49
N LYS A 94 10.13 -8.56 5.57
CA LYS A 94 9.42 -7.35 6.00
C LYS A 94 10.11 -6.76 7.22
N PHE A 95 10.38 -5.45 7.16
CA PHE A 95 10.98 -4.69 8.26
C PHE A 95 9.99 -3.67 8.80
N CYS A 96 9.89 -3.59 10.12
CA CYS A 96 9.24 -2.47 10.80
C CYS A 96 10.33 -1.73 11.58
N LEU A 97 10.65 -0.50 11.16
CA LEU A 97 11.68 0.29 11.85
C LEU A 97 11.21 0.65 13.25
N LYS A 98 12.13 0.61 14.18
CA LYS A 98 11.88 1.03 15.54
C LYS A 98 11.83 2.56 15.62
N GLU A 99 11.18 3.07 16.65
CA GLU A 99 10.97 4.51 16.83
C GLU A 99 12.30 5.28 16.76
N GLY A 100 12.29 6.38 16.02
CA GLY A 100 13.46 7.22 15.81
C GLY A 100 14.43 6.75 14.76
N LYS A 101 14.22 5.57 14.18
CA LYS A 101 15.10 5.03 13.14
C LYS A 101 14.67 5.47 11.76
N LYS A 102 15.63 5.63 10.86
CA LYS A 102 15.41 6.16 9.51
C LYS A 102 15.73 5.13 8.43
N THR A 103 15.14 5.30 7.26
CA THR A 103 15.39 4.45 6.09
C THR A 103 16.88 4.36 5.76
N ASN A 104 17.62 5.48 5.86
CA ASN A 104 19.05 5.47 5.56
C ASN A 104 19.84 4.56 6.50
N GLU A 105 19.42 4.44 7.76
CA GLU A 105 20.04 3.53 8.72
C GLU A 105 19.79 2.07 8.33
N LEU A 106 18.57 1.77 7.84
CA LEU A 106 18.24 0.44 7.33
C LEU A 106 19.07 0.10 6.09
N LEU A 107 19.19 1.04 5.15
CA LEU A 107 19.99 0.84 3.94
C LEU A 107 21.46 0.57 4.28
N ALA A 108 22.02 1.34 5.21
CA ALA A 108 23.40 1.16 5.66
C ALA A 108 23.62 -0.21 6.30
N TYR A 109 22.66 -0.64 7.13
CA TYR A 109 22.71 -1.97 7.74
C TYR A 109 22.67 -3.07 6.69
N LEU A 110 21.73 -2.98 5.74
CA LEU A 110 21.56 -4.00 4.71
C LEU A 110 22.78 -4.09 3.79
N SER A 111 23.46 -2.97 3.52
CA SER A 111 24.66 -2.97 2.68
C SER A 111 25.82 -3.74 3.30
N ASN A 112 25.81 -3.95 4.60
CA ASN A 112 26.83 -4.69 5.33
C ASN A 112 26.47 -6.16 5.56
N GLN A 113 25.31 -6.60 5.11
CA GLN A 113 24.85 -7.97 5.25
C GLN A 113 25.20 -8.79 4.01
N ASP A 114 25.38 -10.10 4.19
CA ASP A 114 25.64 -11.02 3.09
C ASP A 114 24.32 -11.44 2.44
N ILE A 115 23.67 -10.48 1.81
CA ILE A 115 22.41 -10.67 1.09
C ILE A 115 22.53 -10.09 -0.30
N GLU A 116 21.67 -10.54 -1.21
CA GLU A 116 21.53 -9.92 -2.51
C GLU A 116 20.22 -9.15 -2.56
N LEU A 117 20.32 -7.81 -2.62
CA LEU A 117 19.17 -6.92 -2.61
C LEU A 117 18.70 -6.66 -4.03
N SER A 118 17.45 -7.02 -4.33
CA SER A 118 16.81 -6.69 -5.61
C SER A 118 15.96 -5.43 -5.50
N SER A 119 15.20 -5.29 -4.44
CA SER A 119 14.40 -4.08 -4.21
C SER A 119 14.10 -3.88 -2.73
N LEU A 120 13.91 -2.62 -2.35
CA LEU A 120 13.42 -2.24 -1.04
C LEU A 120 12.37 -1.15 -1.23
N ALA A 121 11.14 -1.41 -0.78
CA ALA A 121 10.02 -0.49 -0.97
C ALA A 121 9.22 -0.33 0.32
N ILE A 122 8.61 0.84 0.47
CA ILE A 122 7.66 1.05 1.57
C ILE A 122 6.47 0.14 1.34
N ASP A 123 6.06 -0.57 2.39
CA ASP A 123 4.86 -1.40 2.35
C ASP A 123 3.64 -0.49 2.50
N THR A 124 3.06 -0.12 1.38
CA THR A 124 1.89 0.76 1.34
C THR A 124 0.63 -0.10 1.30
N PRO A 125 -0.34 0.14 2.20
CA PRO A 125 -1.56 -0.65 2.21
C PRO A 125 -2.39 -0.42 0.96
N THR A 126 -3.13 -1.44 0.54
CA THR A 126 -4.14 -1.32 -0.51
C THR A 126 -5.39 -0.65 0.07
N LEU A 127 -6.23 -0.08 -0.80
CA LEU A 127 -7.51 0.47 -0.35
C LEU A 127 -8.39 -0.61 0.27
N ASN A 128 -8.32 -1.84 -0.22
CA ASN A 128 -9.07 -2.94 0.38
C ASN A 128 -8.65 -3.20 1.82
N GLU A 129 -7.34 -3.19 2.09
CA GLU A 129 -6.81 -3.34 3.44
C GLU A 129 -7.26 -2.18 4.35
N ILE A 130 -7.22 -0.95 3.83
CA ILE A 130 -7.67 0.24 4.55
C ILE A 130 -9.17 0.12 4.88
N PHE A 131 -9.98 -0.27 3.91
CA PHE A 131 -11.42 -0.45 4.10
C PHE A 131 -11.71 -1.48 5.19
N ILE A 132 -11.04 -2.64 5.14
CA ILE A 132 -11.21 -3.69 6.14
C ILE A 132 -10.86 -3.17 7.53
N GLU A 133 -9.76 -2.45 7.67
CA GLU A 133 -9.32 -1.88 8.94
C GLU A 133 -10.34 -0.87 9.50
N LEU A 134 -10.87 0.00 8.65
CA LEU A 134 -11.87 0.99 9.04
C LEU A 134 -13.20 0.34 9.44
N VAL A 135 -13.63 -0.68 8.70
CA VAL A 135 -14.86 -1.40 9.00
C VAL A 135 -14.76 -2.11 10.36
N LYS A 136 -13.61 -2.71 10.66
CA LYS A 136 -13.37 -3.34 11.95
C LYS A 136 -13.43 -2.31 13.10
N GLY A 137 -12.88 -1.14 12.90
CA GLY A 137 -12.95 -0.05 13.86
C GLY A 137 -14.36 0.48 14.06
N ASP A 138 -15.13 0.58 13.00
CA ASP A 138 -16.51 1.08 13.02
C ASP A 138 -17.46 0.09 13.70
N ASN A 139 -17.13 -1.20 13.70
CA ASN A 139 -17.94 -2.27 14.29
C ASN A 139 -17.58 -2.58 15.76
N SER A 140 -16.55 -1.96 16.30
CA SER A 140 -16.08 -2.20 17.67
C SER A 140 -16.77 -1.30 18.68
#